data_06ccb60bbcf5433dbb9b786a2dfc8d1c
#
_entry.id   06ccb60bbcf5433dbb9b786a2dfc8d1c
#
_cell.length_a   1.000
_cell.length_b   1.000
_cell.length_c   1.000
_cell.angle_alpha   90.00
_cell.angle_beta   90.00
_cell.angle_gamma   90.00
#
_symmetry.space_group_name_H-M   'P 1'
#
loop_
_entity.id
_entity.type
_entity.pdbx_description
1 polymer ?
#
loop_
_entity_poly.entity_id
_entity_poly.type
_entity_poly.pdbx_seq_one_letter_code
_entity_poly.pdbx_strand_id
1 'polypeptide(L)'
;MTDFSIIDKLKRSKILDLLQEGKRIDGRALDEHRTLDVVTGVIPHANGSARVRLGDTEVVAGIKIQPDRPFPDTGDRGIFICTAEILPLAHPSAETGPPQPPVIELARVVDRGIRESGMIDLSQCVLEENKSVIGIFSDNVVTDHDGNLFDTCSYASVAAIMTSKIPKWEMKDGEPVLVEGEKVDPPITTIPISVTMGRIGEFILVDPNIDEWACLDARITITTNSDGNIVALQKGGKDGFTYEQIVKCSEISISSGAKIREIIKKAVGETK
;
A
#
# COMPACT_ATOMS: atom_id res chain seq x y z
N MET A 1 -5.75 -27.62 3.05
CA MET A 1 -5.39 -27.41 4.48
C MET A 1 -3.99 -26.89 4.47
N THR A 2 -3.74 -25.64 4.87
CA THR A 2 -2.38 -25.28 5.26
C THR A 2 -2.13 -26.07 6.53
N ASP A 3 -1.28 -27.09 6.43
CA ASP A 3 -0.73 -27.69 7.62
C ASP A 3 0.15 -26.61 8.25
N PHE A 4 -0.39 -25.95 9.28
CA PHE A 4 0.45 -25.18 10.18
C PHE A 4 1.54 -26.11 10.66
N SER A 5 2.79 -25.66 10.58
CA SER A 5 3.88 -26.39 11.22
C SER A 5 3.56 -26.57 12.70
N ILE A 6 4.19 -27.54 13.36
CA ILE A 6 4.00 -27.73 14.81
C ILE A 6 4.33 -26.44 15.56
N ILE A 7 5.32 -25.70 15.09
CA ILE A 7 5.75 -24.39 15.64
C ILE A 7 4.61 -23.36 15.51
N ASP A 8 3.96 -23.29 14.35
CA ASP A 8 2.84 -22.33 14.13
C ASP A 8 1.65 -22.67 15.02
N LYS A 9 1.35 -23.96 15.24
CA LYS A 9 0.28 -24.39 16.14
C LYS A 9 0.56 -24.00 17.60
N LEU A 10 1.81 -24.13 18.06
CA LEU A 10 2.21 -23.71 19.40
C LEU A 10 2.16 -22.19 19.56
N LYS A 11 2.67 -21.45 18.56
CA LYS A 11 2.58 -19.97 18.53
C LYS A 11 1.12 -19.52 18.57
N ARG A 12 0.25 -20.14 17.75
CA ARG A 12 -1.17 -19.81 17.70
C ARG A 12 -1.85 -20.03 19.06
N SER A 13 -1.57 -21.15 19.77
CA SER A 13 -2.14 -21.38 21.10
C SER A 13 -1.74 -20.26 22.06
N LYS A 14 -0.45 -19.93 22.13
CA LYS A 14 0.05 -18.85 22.97
C LYS A 14 -0.58 -17.48 22.63
N ILE A 15 -0.72 -17.17 21.33
CA ILE A 15 -1.37 -15.92 20.89
C ILE A 15 -2.83 -15.91 21.35
N LEU A 16 -3.57 -17.00 21.18
CA LEU A 16 -4.97 -17.09 21.61
C LEU A 16 -5.13 -16.91 23.13
N ASP A 17 -4.24 -17.50 23.93
CA ASP A 17 -4.24 -17.34 25.38
C ASP A 17 -4.05 -15.87 25.78
N LEU A 18 -3.09 -15.16 25.13
CA LEU A 18 -2.86 -13.74 25.35
C LEU A 18 -4.06 -12.88 24.92
N LEU A 19 -4.68 -13.21 23.78
CA LEU A 19 -5.84 -12.46 23.27
C LEU A 19 -7.06 -12.62 24.19
N GLN A 20 -7.22 -13.77 24.86
CA GLN A 20 -8.25 -13.97 25.87
C GLN A 20 -8.03 -13.08 27.10
N GLU A 21 -6.77 -12.75 27.41
CA GLU A 21 -6.41 -11.78 28.45
C GLU A 21 -6.51 -10.31 27.97
N GLY A 22 -6.92 -10.08 26.71
CA GLY A 22 -6.96 -8.75 26.10
C GLY A 22 -5.58 -8.17 25.75
N LYS A 23 -4.57 -9.01 25.58
CA LYS A 23 -3.20 -8.61 25.27
C LYS A 23 -2.74 -9.17 23.94
N ARG A 24 -1.85 -8.46 23.25
CA ARG A 24 -1.12 -8.96 22.08
C ARG A 24 0.29 -9.40 22.47
N ILE A 25 0.94 -10.15 21.59
CA ILE A 25 2.29 -10.68 21.84
C ILE A 25 3.34 -9.57 22.01
N ASP A 26 3.12 -8.42 21.38
CA ASP A 26 3.96 -7.21 21.46
C ASP A 26 3.45 -6.16 22.48
N GLY A 27 2.38 -6.47 23.22
CA GLY A 27 1.82 -5.62 24.26
C GLY A 27 0.86 -4.54 23.78
N ARG A 28 0.63 -4.37 22.46
CA ARG A 28 -0.34 -3.41 21.92
C ARG A 28 -1.78 -3.79 22.25
N ALA A 29 -2.68 -2.80 22.18
CA ALA A 29 -4.12 -3.05 22.13
C ALA A 29 -4.54 -3.69 20.79
N LEU A 30 -5.75 -4.31 20.74
CA LEU A 30 -6.21 -5.03 19.56
C LEU A 30 -6.40 -4.10 18.34
N ASP A 31 -6.73 -2.85 18.57
CA ASP A 31 -7.01 -1.81 17.58
C ASP A 31 -5.83 -0.83 17.37
N GLU A 32 -4.68 -1.11 17.96
CA GLU A 32 -3.50 -0.26 17.91
C GLU A 32 -2.56 -0.65 16.76
N HIS A 33 -2.12 0.34 15.98
CA HIS A 33 -1.06 0.20 14.98
C HIS A 33 0.32 0.27 15.62
N ARG A 34 1.31 -0.36 14.97
CA ARG A 34 2.73 -0.13 15.27
C ARG A 34 3.10 1.33 14.97
N THR A 35 4.23 1.76 15.51
CA THR A 35 4.78 3.09 15.23
C THR A 35 5.01 3.24 13.72
N LEU A 36 4.53 4.35 13.16
CA LEU A 36 4.67 4.69 11.76
C LEU A 36 5.70 5.81 11.60
N ASP A 37 6.76 5.55 10.84
CA ASP A 37 7.74 6.53 10.39
C ASP A 37 7.71 6.67 8.87
N VAL A 38 7.70 7.91 8.38
CA VAL A 38 7.62 8.23 6.96
C VAL A 38 8.69 9.25 6.60
N VAL A 39 9.59 8.88 5.70
CA VAL A 39 10.65 9.76 5.19
C VAL A 39 10.50 9.86 3.67
N THR A 40 10.40 11.07 3.14
CA THR A 40 10.22 11.31 1.70
C THR A 40 11.49 11.81 1.03
N GLY A 41 11.57 11.69 -0.30
CA GLY A 41 12.72 12.16 -1.07
C GLY A 41 13.98 11.31 -0.93
N VAL A 42 13.84 10.03 -0.55
CA VAL A 42 14.98 9.12 -0.25
C VAL A 42 15.74 8.65 -1.49
N ILE A 43 15.13 8.75 -2.69
CA ILE A 43 15.76 8.39 -3.97
C ILE A 43 15.81 9.63 -4.86
N PRO A 44 16.99 10.30 -4.99
CA PRO A 44 17.09 11.58 -5.70
C PRO A 44 16.76 11.53 -7.21
N HIS A 45 16.96 10.37 -7.84
CA HIS A 45 16.71 10.20 -9.28
C HIS A 45 15.27 9.75 -9.61
N ALA A 46 14.47 9.35 -8.62
CA ALA A 46 13.06 9.06 -8.82
C ALA A 46 12.26 10.38 -9.01
N ASN A 47 11.13 10.29 -9.69
CA ASN A 47 10.21 11.43 -9.80
C ASN A 47 9.56 11.79 -8.46
N GLY A 48 9.45 10.81 -7.56
CA GLY A 48 9.06 10.92 -6.16
C GLY A 48 9.49 9.67 -5.43
N SER A 49 9.71 9.72 -4.13
CA SER A 49 10.08 8.54 -3.35
C SER A 49 9.78 8.73 -1.88
N ALA A 50 9.52 7.60 -1.22
CA ALA A 50 9.33 7.55 0.22
C ALA A 50 9.86 6.24 0.79
N ARG A 51 10.36 6.31 2.02
CA ARG A 51 10.61 5.15 2.88
C ARG A 51 9.60 5.19 4.00
N VAL A 52 8.91 4.09 4.19
CA VAL A 52 7.93 3.91 5.28
C VAL A 52 8.36 2.76 6.16
N ARG A 53 8.38 2.98 7.45
CA ARG A 53 8.59 1.97 8.47
C ARG A 53 7.37 1.88 9.37
N LEU A 54 6.79 0.69 9.44
CA LEU A 54 5.64 0.35 10.30
C LEU A 54 6.11 -0.73 11.30
N GLY A 55 6.46 -0.32 12.51
CA GLY A 55 7.21 -1.17 13.43
C GLY A 55 8.55 -1.57 12.82
N ASP A 56 8.78 -2.86 12.66
CA ASP A 56 9.99 -3.41 12.03
C ASP A 56 9.80 -3.75 10.54
N THR A 57 8.63 -3.51 9.97
CA THR A 57 8.42 -3.63 8.52
C THR A 57 8.87 -2.37 7.81
N GLU A 58 9.77 -2.47 6.82
CA GLU A 58 10.28 -1.32 6.06
C GLU A 58 10.09 -1.52 4.55
N VAL A 59 9.57 -0.47 3.90
CA VAL A 59 9.36 -0.41 2.46
C VAL A 59 9.89 0.89 1.89
N VAL A 60 10.59 0.80 0.77
CA VAL A 60 10.98 1.95 -0.04
C VAL A 60 10.16 1.96 -1.32
N ALA A 61 9.42 3.05 -1.57
CA ALA A 61 8.68 3.26 -2.80
C ALA A 61 9.37 4.32 -3.67
N GLY A 62 9.48 4.02 -4.97
CA GLY A 62 9.96 4.94 -5.99
C GLY A 62 8.93 5.17 -7.07
N ILE A 63 8.72 6.41 -7.47
CA ILE A 63 7.82 6.79 -8.56
C ILE A 63 8.64 7.10 -9.81
N LYS A 64 8.34 6.38 -10.89
CA LYS A 64 8.84 6.68 -12.23
C LYS A 64 7.69 7.20 -13.09
N ILE A 65 7.92 8.30 -13.81
CA ILE A 65 6.91 8.93 -14.66
C ILE A 65 7.52 9.12 -16.05
N GLN A 66 6.84 8.60 -17.06
CA GLN A 66 7.27 8.67 -18.46
C GLN A 66 6.08 8.61 -19.42
N PRO A 67 6.21 9.08 -20.67
CA PRO A 67 5.22 8.83 -21.70
C PRO A 67 5.10 7.33 -21.99
N ASP A 68 3.86 6.88 -22.24
CA ASP A 68 3.54 5.51 -22.60
C ASP A 68 2.36 5.46 -23.58
N ARG A 69 2.08 4.30 -24.13
CA ARG A 69 0.89 4.07 -24.95
C ARG A 69 -0.30 3.72 -24.06
N PRO A 70 -1.46 4.37 -24.26
CA PRO A 70 -2.64 4.04 -23.48
C PRO A 70 -3.10 2.60 -23.75
N PHE A 71 -3.83 2.03 -22.78
CA PHE A 71 -4.52 0.77 -23.03
C PHE A 71 -5.60 0.95 -24.11
N PRO A 72 -5.88 -0.07 -24.91
CA PRO A 72 -6.82 0.03 -26.05
C PRO A 72 -8.23 0.45 -25.68
N ASP A 73 -8.65 0.21 -24.44
CA ASP A 73 -9.98 0.50 -23.89
C ASP A 73 -10.04 1.82 -23.10
N THR A 74 -8.91 2.48 -22.86
CA THR A 74 -8.82 3.70 -22.04
C THR A 74 -7.84 4.73 -22.63
N GLY A 75 -8.10 5.10 -23.90
CA GLY A 75 -7.26 6.05 -24.64
C GLY A 75 -7.31 7.50 -24.16
N ASP A 76 -8.23 7.80 -23.26
CA ASP A 76 -8.57 9.12 -22.72
C ASP A 76 -7.97 9.42 -21.33
N ARG A 77 -7.10 8.55 -20.83
CA ARG A 77 -6.50 8.71 -19.49
C ARG A 77 -5.10 8.13 -19.42
N GLY A 78 -4.30 8.64 -18.45
CA GLY A 78 -3.00 8.11 -18.09
C GLY A 78 -3.04 6.69 -17.53
N ILE A 79 -1.86 6.13 -17.30
CA ILE A 79 -1.68 4.79 -16.75
C ILE A 79 -1.11 4.89 -15.33
N PHE A 80 -1.66 4.10 -14.42
CA PHE A 80 -1.05 3.85 -13.12
C PHE A 80 -0.79 2.36 -12.97
N ILE A 81 0.43 2.00 -12.60
CA ILE A 81 0.85 0.61 -12.33
C ILE A 81 1.64 0.58 -11.03
N CYS A 82 1.29 -0.36 -10.17
CA CYS A 82 2.02 -0.62 -8.93
C CYS A 82 2.69 -2.00 -9.00
N THR A 83 3.97 -2.05 -8.65
CA THR A 83 4.72 -3.29 -8.47
C THR A 83 5.17 -3.44 -7.03
N ALA A 84 5.52 -4.66 -6.63
CA ALA A 84 6.12 -4.95 -5.34
C ALA A 84 7.18 -6.03 -5.48
N GLU A 85 8.27 -5.90 -4.72
CA GLU A 85 9.34 -6.87 -4.62
C GLU A 85 9.75 -7.03 -3.16
N ILE A 86 9.91 -8.26 -2.71
CA ILE A 86 10.45 -8.58 -1.38
C ILE A 86 11.90 -9.02 -1.58
N LEU A 87 12.83 -8.22 -1.08
CA LEU A 87 14.25 -8.55 -1.20
C LEU A 87 14.61 -9.74 -0.30
N PRO A 88 15.58 -10.58 -0.71
CA PRO A 88 16.05 -11.71 0.11
C PRO A 88 16.54 -11.31 1.49
N LEU A 89 17.03 -10.08 1.65
CA LEU A 89 17.44 -9.55 2.96
C LEU A 89 16.28 -9.25 3.90
N ALA A 90 15.06 -9.07 3.37
CA ALA A 90 13.91 -8.63 4.15
C ALA A 90 13.39 -9.70 5.13
N HIS A 91 13.52 -10.98 4.79
CA HIS A 91 13.09 -12.09 5.65
C HIS A 91 13.78 -13.39 5.24
N PRO A 92 14.12 -14.31 6.18
CA PRO A 92 14.76 -15.58 5.87
C PRO A 92 14.04 -16.48 4.87
N SER A 93 12.74 -16.34 4.73
CA SER A 93 11.93 -17.09 3.75
C SER A 93 11.80 -16.39 2.40
N ALA A 94 12.37 -15.20 2.22
CA ALA A 94 12.33 -14.50 0.94
C ALA A 94 13.38 -15.08 -0.02
N GLU A 95 12.95 -15.41 -1.23
CA GLU A 95 13.80 -16.02 -2.26
C GLU A 95 13.93 -15.09 -3.46
N THR A 96 15.07 -15.19 -4.16
CA THR A 96 15.27 -14.51 -5.44
C THR A 96 14.47 -15.20 -6.55
N GLY A 97 13.93 -14.44 -7.48
CA GLY A 97 13.24 -15.00 -8.65
C GLY A 97 12.01 -14.18 -9.05
N PRO A 98 11.18 -14.74 -9.93
CA PRO A 98 9.94 -14.08 -10.32
C PRO A 98 9.00 -13.92 -9.13
N PRO A 99 8.17 -12.85 -9.11
CA PRO A 99 7.29 -12.57 -7.98
C PRO A 99 6.34 -13.73 -7.72
N GLN A 100 6.30 -14.18 -6.47
CA GLN A 100 5.42 -15.24 -6.01
C GLN A 100 3.96 -14.74 -5.90
N PRO A 101 2.94 -15.62 -5.92
CA PRO A 101 1.54 -15.22 -5.86
C PRO A 101 1.17 -14.24 -4.73
N PRO A 102 1.72 -14.36 -3.50
CA PRO A 102 1.46 -13.37 -2.45
C PRO A 102 1.98 -11.96 -2.76
N VAL A 103 3.12 -11.86 -3.47
CA VAL A 103 3.69 -10.58 -3.89
C VAL A 103 2.87 -9.95 -5.01
N ILE A 104 2.37 -10.77 -5.94
CA ILE A 104 1.45 -10.33 -6.99
C ILE A 104 0.13 -9.82 -6.36
N GLU A 105 -0.41 -10.53 -5.36
CA GLU A 105 -1.59 -10.07 -4.62
C GLU A 105 -1.32 -8.74 -3.94
N LEU A 106 -0.17 -8.59 -3.25
CA LEU A 106 0.25 -7.35 -2.60
C LEU A 106 0.23 -6.17 -3.57
N ALA A 107 0.94 -6.29 -4.70
CA ALA A 107 1.00 -5.24 -5.72
C ALA A 107 -0.40 -4.87 -6.24
N ARG A 108 -1.26 -5.85 -6.52
CA ARG A 108 -2.62 -5.63 -7.03
C ARG A 108 -3.55 -4.99 -6.01
N VAL A 109 -3.40 -5.28 -4.73
CA VAL A 109 -4.22 -4.66 -3.66
C VAL A 109 -3.83 -3.21 -3.48
N VAL A 110 -2.52 -2.89 -3.48
CA VAL A 110 -2.03 -1.52 -3.41
C VAL A 110 -2.46 -0.73 -4.65
N ASP A 111 -2.24 -1.28 -5.85
CA ASP A 111 -2.69 -0.68 -7.13
C ASP A 111 -4.18 -0.34 -7.10
N ARG A 112 -5.02 -1.29 -6.70
CA ARG A 112 -6.48 -1.08 -6.63
C ARG A 112 -6.84 0.01 -5.64
N GLY A 113 -6.23 0.02 -4.46
CA GLY A 113 -6.48 1.04 -3.43
C GLY A 113 -6.22 2.45 -3.94
N ILE A 114 -5.14 2.65 -4.69
CA ILE A 114 -4.75 3.94 -5.26
C ILE A 114 -5.62 4.28 -6.48
N ARG A 115 -5.79 3.36 -7.42
CA ARG A 115 -6.52 3.59 -8.67
C ARG A 115 -8.02 3.81 -8.44
N GLU A 116 -8.69 2.92 -7.69
CA GLU A 116 -10.13 3.01 -7.45
C GLU A 116 -10.52 4.18 -6.52
N SER A 117 -9.57 4.68 -5.72
CA SER A 117 -9.82 5.90 -4.95
C SER A 117 -9.87 7.16 -5.82
N GLY A 118 -9.33 7.09 -7.03
CA GLY A 118 -9.12 8.27 -7.86
C GLY A 118 -8.06 9.21 -7.30
N MET A 119 -7.08 8.71 -6.52
CA MET A 119 -6.01 9.55 -5.94
C MET A 119 -5.38 10.48 -6.96
N ILE A 120 -5.12 9.97 -8.15
CA ILE A 120 -4.57 10.73 -9.27
C ILE A 120 -5.67 10.90 -10.32
N ASP A 121 -5.94 12.13 -10.74
CA ASP A 121 -6.80 12.40 -11.87
C ASP A 121 -6.08 12.06 -13.18
N LEU A 122 -6.19 10.80 -13.58
CA LEU A 122 -5.53 10.27 -14.78
C LEU A 122 -6.06 10.91 -16.08
N SER A 123 -7.19 11.58 -16.08
CA SER A 123 -7.69 12.31 -17.26
C SER A 123 -6.80 13.51 -17.61
N GLN A 124 -6.09 14.07 -16.62
CA GLN A 124 -5.10 15.15 -16.83
C GLN A 124 -3.72 14.62 -17.29
N CYS A 125 -3.57 13.32 -17.38
CA CYS A 125 -2.32 12.65 -17.76
C CYS A 125 -2.33 12.20 -19.25
N VAL A 126 -3.04 12.92 -20.12
CA VAL A 126 -3.11 12.65 -21.56
C VAL A 126 -2.27 13.65 -22.32
N LEU A 127 -1.36 13.17 -23.17
CA LEU A 127 -0.56 13.99 -24.07
C LEU A 127 -1.20 14.11 -25.45
N GLU A 128 -1.65 12.99 -26.03
CA GLU A 128 -2.43 12.89 -27.26
C GLU A 128 -3.38 11.70 -27.14
N GLU A 129 -4.68 11.95 -27.24
CA GLU A 129 -5.72 10.94 -27.08
C GLU A 129 -5.51 9.73 -28.01
N ASN A 130 -5.66 8.52 -27.46
CA ASN A 130 -5.44 7.24 -28.13
C ASN A 130 -4.02 6.97 -28.66
N LYS A 131 -3.04 7.85 -28.40
CA LYS A 131 -1.66 7.69 -28.91
C LYS A 131 -0.60 7.74 -27.82
N SER A 132 -0.66 8.76 -26.95
CA SER A 132 0.37 8.96 -25.92
C SER A 132 -0.24 9.53 -24.64
N VAL A 133 0.09 8.89 -23.52
CA VAL A 133 -0.35 9.27 -22.18
C VAL A 133 0.83 9.24 -21.22
N ILE A 134 0.68 9.84 -20.06
CA ILE A 134 1.67 9.75 -18.99
C ILE A 134 1.41 8.45 -18.21
N GLY A 135 2.43 7.59 -18.14
CA GLY A 135 2.47 6.43 -17.26
C GLY A 135 3.15 6.79 -15.93
N ILE A 136 2.51 6.45 -14.84
CA ILE A 136 2.99 6.61 -13.46
C ILE A 136 3.19 5.21 -12.88
N PHE A 137 4.44 4.87 -12.59
CA PHE A 137 4.85 3.56 -12.10
C PHE A 137 5.31 3.70 -10.66
N SER A 138 4.69 2.95 -9.75
CA SER A 138 5.05 2.88 -8.33
C SER A 138 5.71 1.55 -8.04
N ASP A 139 7.01 1.58 -7.79
CA ASP A 139 7.79 0.38 -7.46
C ASP A 139 8.03 0.35 -5.95
N ASN A 140 7.51 -0.70 -5.28
CA ASN A 140 7.66 -0.91 -3.85
C ASN A 140 8.68 -2.01 -3.59
N VAL A 141 9.74 -1.68 -2.88
CA VAL A 141 10.81 -2.59 -2.49
C VAL A 141 10.75 -2.81 -0.99
N VAL A 142 10.44 -4.04 -0.57
CA VAL A 142 10.42 -4.42 0.85
C VAL A 142 11.84 -4.73 1.29
N THR A 143 12.36 -3.98 2.26
CA THR A 143 13.71 -4.10 2.80
C THR A 143 13.74 -4.78 4.16
N ASP A 144 12.63 -4.77 4.91
CA ASP A 144 12.44 -5.51 6.16
C ASP A 144 10.99 -5.97 6.28
N HIS A 145 10.73 -7.19 6.77
CA HIS A 145 9.39 -7.79 6.77
C HIS A 145 9.02 -8.40 8.11
N ASP A 146 8.28 -7.65 8.89
CA ASP A 146 7.65 -8.08 10.15
C ASP A 146 6.10 -8.03 10.07
N GLY A 147 5.53 -8.51 8.97
CA GLY A 147 4.07 -8.55 8.75
C GLY A 147 3.50 -7.28 8.13
N ASN A 148 2.22 -7.34 7.75
CA ASN A 148 1.40 -6.26 7.21
C ASN A 148 2.03 -5.42 6.09
N LEU A 149 2.54 -6.08 5.07
CA LEU A 149 3.09 -5.42 3.88
C LEU A 149 2.05 -4.60 3.11
N PHE A 150 0.76 -4.96 3.19
CA PHE A 150 -0.31 -4.26 2.46
C PHE A 150 -0.40 -2.79 2.85
N ASP A 151 -0.41 -2.51 4.15
CA ASP A 151 -0.50 -1.15 4.65
C ASP A 151 0.81 -0.40 4.40
N THR A 152 1.96 -1.03 4.71
CA THR A 152 3.27 -0.38 4.57
C THR A 152 3.56 0.00 3.13
N CYS A 153 3.31 -0.89 2.14
CA CYS A 153 3.45 -0.58 0.70
C CYS A 153 2.45 0.49 0.24
N SER A 154 1.20 0.43 0.74
CA SER A 154 0.19 1.45 0.43
C SER A 154 0.63 2.84 0.91
N TYR A 155 1.12 2.94 2.14
CA TYR A 155 1.60 4.22 2.71
C TYR A 155 2.84 4.74 1.98
N ALA A 156 3.77 3.85 1.63
CA ALA A 156 4.98 4.20 0.88
C ALA A 156 4.63 4.73 -0.52
N SER A 157 3.77 4.02 -1.26
CA SER A 157 3.29 4.46 -2.58
C SER A 157 2.57 5.81 -2.50
N VAL A 158 1.64 5.98 -1.55
CA VAL A 158 0.89 7.23 -1.36
C VAL A 158 1.82 8.39 -1.05
N ALA A 159 2.75 8.23 -0.10
CA ALA A 159 3.72 9.27 0.26
C ALA A 159 4.65 9.61 -0.92
N ALA A 160 5.13 8.60 -1.67
CA ALA A 160 5.97 8.79 -2.84
C ALA A 160 5.23 9.54 -3.97
N ILE A 161 3.96 9.21 -4.24
CA ILE A 161 3.13 9.92 -5.23
C ILE A 161 2.93 11.37 -4.80
N MET A 162 2.63 11.63 -3.52
CA MET A 162 2.41 13.00 -3.02
C MET A 162 3.65 13.89 -3.12
N THR A 163 4.85 13.33 -3.17
CA THR A 163 6.12 14.05 -3.34
C THR A 163 6.63 14.04 -4.78
N SER A 164 5.96 13.33 -5.67
CA SER A 164 6.40 13.22 -7.06
C SER A 164 6.25 14.54 -7.82
N LYS A 165 7.03 14.67 -8.88
CA LYS A 165 6.95 15.77 -9.86
C LYS A 165 6.87 15.16 -11.24
N ILE A 166 5.84 15.53 -11.98
CA ILE A 166 5.63 15.10 -13.37
C ILE A 166 6.48 15.98 -14.28
N PRO A 167 7.48 15.44 -15.01
CA PRO A 167 8.17 16.19 -16.04
C PRO A 167 7.17 16.62 -17.13
N LYS A 168 7.38 17.77 -17.72
CA LYS A 168 6.51 18.25 -18.79
C LYS A 168 6.97 17.69 -20.13
N TRP A 169 6.02 17.19 -20.93
CA TRP A 169 6.26 16.78 -22.32
C TRP A 169 5.39 17.58 -23.26
N GLU A 170 5.92 17.82 -24.47
CA GLU A 170 5.21 18.41 -25.61
C GLU A 170 5.22 17.44 -26.77
N MET A 171 4.11 17.34 -27.48
CA MET A 171 4.05 16.54 -28.70
C MET A 171 4.72 17.30 -29.85
N LYS A 172 5.79 16.73 -30.46
CA LYS A 172 6.48 17.25 -31.64
C LYS A 172 6.56 16.14 -32.69
N ASP A 173 6.08 16.39 -33.87
CA ASP A 173 6.09 15.41 -34.98
C ASP A 173 5.46 14.04 -34.62
N GLY A 174 4.49 14.04 -33.68
CA GLY A 174 3.79 12.83 -33.21
C GLY A 174 4.55 12.04 -32.14
N GLU A 175 5.65 12.55 -31.62
CA GLU A 175 6.40 11.96 -30.51
C GLU A 175 6.45 12.89 -29.28
N PRO A 176 6.40 12.34 -28.05
CA PRO A 176 6.52 13.13 -26.82
C PRO A 176 7.98 13.54 -26.61
N VAL A 177 8.24 14.85 -26.53
CA VAL A 177 9.56 15.42 -26.26
C VAL A 177 9.58 16.06 -24.88
N LEU A 178 10.57 15.73 -24.08
CA LEU A 178 10.75 16.29 -22.74
C LEU A 178 11.10 17.78 -22.83
N VAL A 179 10.37 18.60 -22.07
CA VAL A 179 10.71 20.01 -21.85
C VAL A 179 11.65 20.08 -20.65
N GLU A 180 12.92 20.35 -20.89
CA GLU A 180 13.94 20.37 -19.84
C GLU A 180 13.65 21.45 -18.78
N GLY A 181 13.76 21.03 -17.51
CA GLY A 181 13.62 21.90 -16.35
C GLY A 181 12.18 22.19 -15.91
N GLU A 182 11.17 21.89 -16.72
CA GLU A 182 9.76 22.09 -16.33
C GLU A 182 9.17 20.83 -15.71
N LYS A 183 8.58 21.00 -14.51
CA LYS A 183 7.90 19.93 -13.77
C LYS A 183 6.61 20.50 -13.16
N VAL A 184 5.57 19.67 -13.11
CA VAL A 184 4.29 20.01 -12.48
C VAL A 184 3.98 19.05 -11.35
N ASP A 185 3.16 19.47 -10.41
CA ASP A 185 2.65 18.59 -9.36
C ASP A 185 1.67 17.57 -9.95
N PRO A 186 1.63 16.33 -9.44
CA PRO A 186 0.62 15.37 -9.85
C PRO A 186 -0.79 15.88 -9.46
N PRO A 187 -1.81 15.63 -10.29
CA PRO A 187 -3.19 16.04 -10.03
C PRO A 187 -3.82 15.14 -8.95
N ILE A 188 -3.47 15.38 -7.69
CA ILE A 188 -3.97 14.60 -6.54
C ILE A 188 -5.34 15.11 -6.12
N THR A 189 -6.32 14.23 -6.08
CA THR A 189 -7.71 14.52 -5.68
C THR A 189 -8.02 14.07 -4.26
N THR A 190 -7.45 12.94 -3.83
CA THR A 190 -7.69 12.34 -2.51
C THR A 190 -6.45 11.57 -2.03
N ILE A 191 -6.42 11.22 -0.76
CA ILE A 191 -5.32 10.45 -0.15
C ILE A 191 -5.89 9.15 0.41
N PRO A 192 -5.79 8.03 -0.35
CA PRO A 192 -6.27 6.73 0.11
C PRO A 192 -5.35 6.16 1.19
N ILE A 193 -5.96 5.56 2.20
CA ILE A 193 -5.24 4.85 3.27
C ILE A 193 -5.85 3.47 3.45
N SER A 194 -5.01 2.45 3.36
CA SER A 194 -5.37 1.07 3.64
C SER A 194 -5.18 0.76 5.11
N VAL A 195 -6.09 -0.01 5.68
CA VAL A 195 -5.98 -0.56 7.04
C VAL A 195 -6.28 -2.04 6.97
N THR A 196 -5.29 -2.83 7.35
CA THR A 196 -5.38 -4.29 7.34
C THR A 196 -5.66 -4.82 8.74
N MET A 197 -6.68 -5.66 8.83
CA MET A 197 -7.06 -6.35 10.05
C MET A 197 -7.01 -7.85 9.83
N GLY A 198 -6.51 -8.56 10.83
CA GLY A 198 -6.47 -10.00 10.91
C GLY A 198 -7.52 -10.54 11.89
N ARG A 199 -8.07 -11.73 11.62
CA ARG A 199 -8.89 -12.46 12.56
C ARG A 199 -8.17 -13.73 13.02
N ILE A 200 -8.09 -13.91 14.35
CA ILE A 200 -7.61 -15.13 15.00
C ILE A 200 -8.70 -15.58 15.99
N GLY A 201 -9.37 -16.70 15.73
CA GLY A 201 -10.57 -17.08 16.48
C GLY A 201 -11.64 -16.01 16.38
N GLU A 202 -12.09 -15.51 17.51
CA GLU A 202 -13.10 -14.43 17.60
C GLU A 202 -12.49 -13.01 17.63
N PHE A 203 -11.16 -12.91 17.73
CA PHE A 203 -10.47 -11.65 17.91
C PHE A 203 -10.12 -11.02 16.56
N ILE A 204 -10.31 -9.69 16.47
CA ILE A 204 -9.90 -8.86 15.34
C ILE A 204 -8.72 -8.01 15.80
N LEU A 205 -7.61 -8.11 15.06
CA LEU A 205 -6.35 -7.41 15.32
C LEU A 205 -6.07 -6.42 14.19
N VAL A 206 -5.77 -5.19 14.53
CA VAL A 206 -5.31 -4.18 13.58
C VAL A 206 -3.81 -4.31 13.41
N ASP A 207 -3.30 -4.19 12.19
CA ASP A 207 -1.86 -4.22 11.89
C ASP A 207 -1.16 -5.44 12.51
N PRO A 208 -1.48 -6.68 12.09
CA PRO A 208 -0.85 -7.88 12.63
C PRO A 208 0.63 -7.96 12.25
N ASN A 209 1.49 -8.25 13.26
CA ASN A 209 2.91 -8.53 13.05
C ASN A 209 3.11 -9.92 12.41
N ILE A 210 4.36 -10.31 12.12
CA ILE A 210 4.65 -11.54 11.38
C ILE A 210 4.21 -12.81 12.11
N ASP A 211 4.32 -12.88 13.43
CA ASP A 211 3.88 -14.03 14.22
C ASP A 211 2.36 -14.16 14.25
N GLU A 212 1.65 -13.05 14.39
CA GLU A 212 0.20 -13.00 14.29
C GLU A 212 -0.25 -13.31 12.87
N TRP A 213 0.44 -12.76 11.84
CA TRP A 213 0.15 -12.99 10.43
C TRP A 213 0.17 -14.48 10.06
N ALA A 214 1.16 -15.21 10.56
CA ALA A 214 1.25 -16.66 10.35
C ALA A 214 0.07 -17.45 10.98
N CYS A 215 -0.62 -16.86 11.96
CA CYS A 215 -1.70 -17.48 12.70
C CYS A 215 -3.12 -17.03 12.28
N LEU A 216 -3.23 -16.14 11.26
CA LEU A 216 -4.52 -15.61 10.83
C LEU A 216 -5.43 -16.67 10.21
N ASP A 217 -6.69 -16.69 10.64
CA ASP A 217 -7.77 -17.43 9.98
C ASP A 217 -8.27 -16.70 8.74
N ALA A 218 -8.41 -15.38 8.87
CA ALA A 218 -8.82 -14.49 7.80
C ALA A 218 -8.16 -13.12 7.96
N ARG A 219 -8.01 -12.40 6.87
CA ARG A 219 -7.63 -10.99 6.89
C ARG A 219 -8.57 -10.18 6.00
N ILE A 220 -8.67 -8.90 6.30
CA ILE A 220 -9.38 -7.92 5.50
C ILE A 220 -8.56 -6.63 5.42
N THR A 221 -8.33 -6.14 4.21
CA THR A 221 -7.71 -4.84 3.96
C THR A 221 -8.78 -3.92 3.41
N ILE A 222 -9.02 -2.79 4.08
CA ILE A 222 -10.02 -1.80 3.68
C ILE A 222 -9.30 -0.49 3.42
N THR A 223 -9.50 0.05 2.22
CA THR A 223 -8.94 1.34 1.82
C THR A 223 -10.02 2.41 1.88
N THR A 224 -9.73 3.52 2.55
CA THR A 224 -10.64 4.67 2.68
C THR A 224 -10.02 5.92 2.06
N ASN A 225 -10.84 6.75 1.39
CA ASN A 225 -10.44 8.04 0.86
C ASN A 225 -10.46 9.16 1.93
N SER A 226 -10.15 10.39 1.51
CA SER A 226 -10.13 11.56 2.42
C SER A 226 -11.50 11.90 3.04
N ASP A 227 -12.59 11.51 2.38
CA ASP A 227 -13.96 11.73 2.85
C ASP A 227 -14.45 10.62 3.79
N GLY A 228 -13.63 9.59 4.04
CA GLY A 228 -13.99 8.42 4.83
C GLY A 228 -14.79 7.37 4.07
N ASN A 229 -14.96 7.50 2.76
CA ASN A 229 -15.60 6.49 1.94
C ASN A 229 -14.69 5.28 1.72
N ILE A 230 -15.25 4.09 1.76
CA ILE A 230 -14.53 2.86 1.40
C ILE A 230 -14.43 2.79 -0.13
N VAL A 231 -13.20 2.72 -0.64
CA VAL A 231 -12.92 2.71 -2.09
C VAL A 231 -12.42 1.36 -2.58
N ALA A 232 -11.83 0.56 -1.70
CA ALA A 232 -11.42 -0.80 -2.01
C ALA A 232 -11.51 -1.70 -0.77
N LEU A 233 -11.79 -2.97 -1.01
CA LEU A 233 -11.82 -4.00 0.01
C LEU A 233 -11.23 -5.29 -0.56
N GLN A 234 -10.29 -5.87 0.17
CA GLN A 234 -9.68 -7.15 -0.17
C GLN A 234 -9.76 -8.10 1.02
N LYS A 235 -10.41 -9.24 0.83
CA LYS A 235 -10.43 -10.34 1.81
C LYS A 235 -9.38 -11.37 1.43
N GLY A 236 -8.59 -11.83 2.40
CA GLY A 236 -7.62 -12.92 2.27
C GLY A 236 -7.80 -13.95 3.39
N GLY A 237 -7.04 -15.05 3.29
CA GLY A 237 -7.15 -16.18 4.22
C GLY A 237 -8.29 -17.15 3.86
N LYS A 238 -8.42 -18.23 4.61
CA LYS A 238 -9.35 -19.33 4.31
C LYS A 238 -10.75 -19.08 4.82
N ASP A 239 -10.85 -18.50 6.01
CA ASP A 239 -12.10 -18.24 6.70
C ASP A 239 -12.73 -16.91 6.28
N GLY A 240 -13.95 -16.66 6.75
CA GLY A 240 -14.70 -15.43 6.52
C GLY A 240 -14.73 -14.50 7.73
N PHE A 241 -15.43 -13.40 7.54
CA PHE A 241 -15.86 -12.47 8.59
C PHE A 241 -17.38 -12.49 8.66
N THR A 242 -17.96 -12.31 9.85
CA THR A 242 -19.39 -12.07 9.97
C THR A 242 -19.73 -10.66 9.51
N TYR A 243 -21.01 -10.37 9.28
CA TYR A 243 -21.46 -9.05 8.91
C TYR A 243 -21.05 -8.00 9.95
N GLU A 244 -21.28 -8.29 11.23
CA GLU A 244 -20.92 -7.41 12.35
C GLU A 244 -19.42 -7.15 12.41
N GLN A 245 -18.60 -8.16 12.12
CA GLN A 245 -17.14 -8.02 12.05
C GLN A 245 -16.72 -7.11 10.91
N ILE A 246 -17.36 -7.22 9.73
CA ILE A 246 -17.06 -6.35 8.58
C ILE A 246 -17.43 -4.90 8.90
N VAL A 247 -18.59 -4.65 9.52
CA VAL A 247 -19.00 -3.30 9.94
C VAL A 247 -17.98 -2.72 10.91
N LYS A 248 -17.59 -3.48 11.94
CA LYS A 248 -16.55 -3.06 12.90
C LYS A 248 -15.21 -2.77 12.23
N CYS A 249 -14.77 -3.63 11.30
CA CYS A 249 -13.55 -3.39 10.53
C CYS A 249 -13.63 -2.11 9.69
N SER A 250 -14.81 -1.81 9.13
CA SER A 250 -15.03 -0.58 8.36
C SER A 250 -14.92 0.67 9.23
N GLU A 251 -15.52 0.67 10.41
CA GLU A 251 -15.44 1.78 11.38
C GLU A 251 -13.99 2.02 11.85
N ILE A 252 -13.27 0.94 12.16
CA ILE A 252 -11.85 1.01 12.53
C ILE A 252 -11.03 1.60 11.36
N SER A 253 -11.28 1.15 10.13
CA SER A 253 -10.55 1.63 8.96
C SER A 253 -10.76 3.11 8.70
N ILE A 254 -11.96 3.64 8.90
CA ILE A 254 -12.27 5.06 8.76
C ILE A 254 -11.51 5.88 9.81
N SER A 255 -11.60 5.47 11.08
CA SER A 255 -10.98 6.21 12.19
C SER A 255 -9.45 6.16 12.16
N SER A 256 -8.88 4.97 11.94
CA SER A 256 -7.42 4.78 11.85
C SER A 256 -6.86 5.39 10.57
N GLY A 257 -7.56 5.25 9.44
CA GLY A 257 -7.18 5.85 8.17
C GLY A 257 -7.08 7.37 8.24
N ALA A 258 -7.98 8.03 8.99
CA ALA A 258 -7.89 9.47 9.22
C ALA A 258 -6.60 9.87 9.97
N LYS A 259 -6.24 9.14 11.02
CA LYS A 259 -5.02 9.40 11.81
C LYS A 259 -3.74 9.21 10.97
N ILE A 260 -3.67 8.09 10.23
CA ILE A 260 -2.52 7.76 9.39
C ILE A 260 -2.37 8.78 8.26
N ARG A 261 -3.47 9.23 7.67
CA ARG A 261 -3.49 10.26 6.63
C ARG A 261 -2.85 11.57 7.09
N GLU A 262 -3.12 11.98 8.32
CA GLU A 262 -2.50 13.18 8.90
C GLU A 262 -0.98 13.00 9.14
N ILE A 263 -0.54 11.81 9.56
CA ILE A 263 0.90 11.51 9.70
C ILE A 263 1.60 11.62 8.34
N ILE A 264 1.04 11.01 7.29
CA ILE A 264 1.62 11.06 5.94
C ILE A 264 1.62 12.50 5.40
N LYS A 265 0.53 13.26 5.55
CA LYS A 265 0.47 14.68 5.15
C LYS A 265 1.55 15.53 5.82
N LYS A 266 1.75 15.31 7.12
CA LYS A 266 2.78 16.03 7.88
C LYS A 266 4.17 15.71 7.35
N ALA A 267 4.52 14.45 7.18
CA ALA A 267 5.81 14.03 6.65
C ALA A 267 6.08 14.58 5.23
N VAL A 268 5.07 14.60 4.36
CA VAL A 268 5.16 15.20 3.02
C VAL A 268 5.31 16.72 3.08
N GLY A 269 4.64 17.39 4.03
CA GLY A 269 4.72 18.85 4.21
C GLY A 269 6.06 19.33 4.76
N GLU A 270 6.75 18.53 5.56
CA GLU A 270 8.08 18.86 6.10
C GLU A 270 9.20 18.77 5.04
N THR A 271 8.94 18.16 3.88
CA THR A 271 9.91 17.97 2.79
C THR A 271 9.75 19.00 1.66
N LYS A 272 8.64 19.74 1.62
CA LYS A 272 8.38 20.85 0.69
C LYS A 272 8.93 22.15 1.23
#